data_3d1ffdf19d2e0d8bff47c73828eb58af
#
_entry.id   3d1ffdf19d2e0d8bff47c73828eb58af
#
_cell.length_a   1.000
_cell.length_b   1.000
_cell.length_c   1.000
_cell.angle_alpha   90.00
_cell.angle_beta   90.00
_cell.angle_gamma   90.00
#
_symmetry.space_group_name_H-M   'P 1'
#
loop_
_entity.id
_entity.type
_entity.pdbx_description
1 polymer ?
#
loop_
_entity_poly.entity_id
_entity_poly.type
_entity_poly.pdbx_seq_one_letter_code
_entity_poly.pdbx_strand_id
1 'polypeptide(L)'
;PLSTDKVVNLLEILRSENEIVGFIGSSMGGFYSCYFANKYNVKGVYINPVVDDHLTGMVNIVGSYENFNNGKKDTFSMNDYENLKKYSTPMLTSPKNHFLLAQEGDEVLDQRLSLKKFKDSKISFSKRGNHQFLGFEDKIEQIFDFLI
;
A
#
# COMPACT_ATOMS: atom_id res chain seq x y z
N PRO A 1 -14.10 8.51 5.70
CA PRO A 1 -12.67 8.26 5.51
C PRO A 1 -11.93 9.60 5.42
N LEU A 2 -10.67 9.64 5.88
CA LEU A 2 -9.83 10.81 5.66
C LEU A 2 -9.61 10.94 4.15
N SER A 3 -9.81 12.15 3.60
CA SER A 3 -9.45 12.38 2.20
C SER A 3 -7.95 12.19 2.02
N THR A 4 -7.53 11.79 0.84
CA THR A 4 -6.11 11.58 0.49
C THR A 4 -5.25 12.80 0.87
N ASP A 5 -5.75 14.02 0.60
CA ASP A 5 -5.04 15.26 0.94
C ASP A 5 -4.81 15.44 2.44
N LYS A 6 -5.76 15.01 3.29
CA LYS A 6 -5.58 15.04 4.76
C LYS A 6 -4.50 14.08 5.23
N VAL A 7 -4.43 12.87 4.63
CA VAL A 7 -3.36 11.91 4.92
C VAL A 7 -2.00 12.49 4.53
N VAL A 8 -1.90 13.07 3.34
CA VAL A 8 -0.67 13.70 2.85
C VAL A 8 -0.21 14.82 3.77
N ASN A 9 -1.13 15.74 4.11
CA ASN A 9 -0.81 16.87 4.99
C ASN A 9 -0.35 16.41 6.37
N LEU A 10 -0.99 15.39 6.95
CA LEU A 10 -0.58 14.82 8.24
C LEU A 10 0.84 14.23 8.16
N LEU A 11 1.16 13.50 7.10
CA LEU A 11 2.48 12.92 6.91
C LEU A 11 3.56 13.97 6.71
N GLU A 12 3.29 15.07 6.01
CA GLU A 12 4.23 16.19 5.87
C GLU A 12 4.49 16.89 7.23
N ILE A 13 3.46 17.05 8.07
CA ILE A 13 3.62 17.57 9.44
C ILE A 13 4.49 16.62 10.27
N LEU A 14 4.17 15.33 10.30
CA LEU A 14 4.94 14.35 11.05
C LEU A 14 6.41 14.33 10.62
N ARG A 15 6.68 14.44 9.32
CA ARG A 15 8.02 14.49 8.77
C ARG A 15 8.78 15.77 9.16
N SER A 16 8.10 16.90 9.28
CA SER A 16 8.75 18.15 9.69
C SER A 16 9.22 18.15 11.15
N GLU A 17 8.60 17.31 11.98
CA GLU A 17 8.85 17.22 13.41
C GLU A 17 9.68 15.99 13.83
N ASN A 18 9.81 14.99 12.92
CA ASN A 18 10.43 13.71 13.23
C ASN A 18 11.32 13.22 12.08
N GLU A 19 12.32 12.41 12.42
CA GLU A 19 13.02 11.59 11.43
C GLU A 19 12.19 10.36 11.08
N ILE A 20 11.78 10.25 9.80
CA ILE A 20 11.04 9.09 9.30
C ILE A 20 12.03 8.08 8.74
N VAL A 21 12.19 6.95 9.41
CA VAL A 21 13.07 5.85 8.99
C VAL A 21 12.47 4.98 7.89
N GLY A 22 11.12 4.91 7.81
CA GLY A 22 10.43 4.13 6.78
C GLY A 22 8.91 4.17 6.91
N PHE A 23 8.25 3.50 5.97
CA PHE A 23 6.79 3.37 5.91
C PHE A 23 6.38 1.90 5.88
N ILE A 24 5.32 1.55 6.60
CA ILE A 24 4.69 0.23 6.53
C ILE A 24 3.22 0.44 6.15
N GLY A 25 2.71 -0.35 5.22
CA GLY A 25 1.31 -0.29 4.85
C GLY A 25 0.77 -1.59 4.28
N SER A 26 -0.50 -1.87 4.60
CA SER A 26 -1.26 -3.00 4.07
C SER A 26 -2.34 -2.53 3.10
N SER A 27 -2.63 -3.32 2.07
CA SER A 27 -3.68 -3.06 1.10
C SER A 27 -3.54 -1.64 0.49
N MET A 28 -4.57 -0.79 0.58
CA MET A 28 -4.52 0.61 0.16
C MET A 28 -3.46 1.42 0.95
N GLY A 29 -3.22 1.09 2.22
CA GLY A 29 -2.13 1.68 3.00
C GLY A 29 -0.76 1.37 2.40
N GLY A 30 -0.59 0.19 1.79
CA GLY A 30 0.60 -0.19 1.04
C GLY A 30 0.84 0.68 -0.20
N PHE A 31 -0.22 1.07 -0.90
CA PHE A 31 -0.16 2.00 -2.03
C PHE A 31 0.42 3.37 -1.62
N TYR A 32 -0.14 3.98 -0.57
CA TYR A 32 0.38 5.26 -0.07
C TYR A 32 1.78 5.14 0.52
N SER A 33 2.05 4.08 1.28
CA SER A 33 3.38 3.83 1.84
C SER A 33 4.45 3.71 0.74
N CYS A 34 4.11 3.09 -0.40
CA CYS A 34 4.99 2.98 -1.55
C CYS A 34 5.30 4.35 -2.16
N TYR A 35 4.28 5.19 -2.33
CA TYR A 35 4.47 6.55 -2.82
C TYR A 35 5.40 7.36 -1.92
N PHE A 36 5.15 7.36 -0.60
CA PHE A 36 5.95 8.15 0.34
C PHE A 36 7.37 7.61 0.50
N ALA A 37 7.54 6.28 0.60
CA ALA A 37 8.86 5.67 0.67
C ALA A 37 9.70 6.02 -0.57
N ASN A 38 9.10 5.95 -1.76
CA ASN A 38 9.76 6.30 -3.01
C ASN A 38 10.05 7.82 -3.11
N LYS A 39 9.08 8.67 -2.71
CA LYS A 39 9.21 10.14 -2.72
C LYS A 39 10.34 10.62 -1.80
N TYR A 40 10.45 10.05 -0.61
CA TYR A 40 11.45 10.46 0.38
C TYR A 40 12.73 9.63 0.36
N ASN A 41 12.80 8.63 -0.53
CA ASN A 41 13.90 7.68 -0.64
C ASN A 41 14.25 7.01 0.70
N VAL A 42 13.23 6.59 1.44
CA VAL A 42 13.33 5.84 2.70
C VAL A 42 12.83 4.41 2.52
N LYS A 43 13.04 3.55 3.51
CA LYS A 43 12.59 2.15 3.44
C LYS A 43 11.08 2.04 3.47
N GLY A 44 10.51 1.09 2.73
CA GLY A 44 9.07 0.80 2.67
C GLY A 44 8.76 -0.68 2.73
N VAL A 45 7.77 -1.06 3.54
CA VAL A 45 7.26 -2.44 3.67
C VAL A 45 5.79 -2.47 3.29
N TYR A 46 5.41 -3.39 2.40
CA TYR A 46 4.09 -3.46 1.80
C TYR A 46 3.50 -4.84 1.97
N ILE A 47 2.33 -4.89 2.60
CA ILE A 47 1.65 -6.14 2.99
C ILE A 47 0.40 -6.28 2.12
N ASN A 48 0.38 -7.27 1.22
CA ASN A 48 -0.69 -7.46 0.23
C ASN A 48 -1.14 -6.10 -0.36
N PRO A 49 -0.22 -5.30 -0.94
CA PRO A 49 -0.52 -3.91 -1.28
C PRO A 49 -1.38 -3.79 -2.53
N VAL A 50 -2.17 -2.72 -2.59
CA VAL A 50 -2.62 -2.17 -3.87
C VAL A 50 -1.40 -1.61 -4.60
N VAL A 51 -1.29 -1.88 -5.89
CA VAL A 51 -0.27 -1.30 -6.78
C VAL A 51 -0.96 -0.59 -7.95
N ASP A 52 -0.19 0.19 -8.73
CA ASP A 52 -0.73 1.02 -9.81
C ASP A 52 -1.59 0.22 -10.81
N ASP A 53 -1.15 -1.01 -11.14
CA ASP A 53 -1.88 -1.88 -12.08
C ASP A 53 -3.28 -2.28 -11.55
N HIS A 54 -3.51 -2.31 -10.23
CA HIS A 54 -4.83 -2.53 -9.64
C HIS A 54 -5.79 -1.34 -9.83
N LEU A 55 -5.27 -0.11 -9.95
CA LEU A 55 -6.11 1.08 -10.08
C LEU A 55 -6.99 1.03 -11.32
N THR A 56 -6.55 0.37 -12.39
CA THR A 56 -7.33 0.22 -13.62
C THR A 56 -8.69 -0.44 -13.36
N GLY A 57 -8.74 -1.42 -12.45
CA GLY A 57 -9.98 -2.08 -12.01
C GLY A 57 -10.84 -1.23 -11.09
N MET A 58 -10.24 -0.28 -10.37
CA MET A 58 -10.95 0.53 -9.36
C MET A 58 -11.93 1.53 -9.95
N VAL A 59 -11.82 1.86 -11.23
CA VAL A 59 -12.85 2.68 -11.91
C VAL A 59 -14.23 2.02 -11.87
N ASN A 60 -14.28 0.69 -11.83
CA ASN A 60 -15.53 -0.08 -11.81
C ASN A 60 -16.24 -0.06 -10.44
N ILE A 61 -15.55 0.37 -9.37
CA ILE A 61 -16.14 0.50 -8.05
C ILE A 61 -16.50 1.95 -7.69
N VAL A 62 -16.40 2.87 -8.66
CA VAL A 62 -16.92 4.23 -8.49
C VAL A 62 -18.43 4.16 -8.29
N GLY A 63 -18.91 4.68 -7.16
CA GLY A 63 -20.30 4.64 -6.76
C GLY A 63 -20.50 4.74 -5.25
N SER A 64 -21.70 4.44 -4.81
CA SER A 64 -22.04 4.37 -3.39
C SER A 64 -22.01 2.93 -2.91
N TYR A 65 -21.44 2.68 -1.76
CA TYR A 65 -21.35 1.37 -1.12
C TYR A 65 -21.62 1.48 0.38
N GLU A 66 -21.98 0.38 0.97
CA GLU A 66 -22.15 0.29 2.42
C GLU A 66 -20.83 -0.05 3.09
N ASN A 67 -20.45 0.74 4.08
CA ASN A 67 -19.23 0.50 4.85
C ASN A 67 -19.45 -0.69 5.80
N PHE A 68 -18.71 -1.76 5.60
CA PHE A 68 -18.84 -3.00 6.36
C PHE A 68 -18.58 -2.83 7.87
N ASN A 69 -17.85 -1.81 8.29
CA ASN A 69 -17.52 -1.60 9.71
C ASN A 69 -18.60 -0.86 10.48
N ASN A 70 -19.41 -0.04 9.84
CA ASN A 70 -20.36 0.84 10.54
C ASN A 70 -21.75 0.94 9.87
N GLY A 71 -21.99 0.23 8.78
CA GLY A 71 -23.25 0.20 8.04
C GLY A 71 -23.63 1.54 7.37
N LYS A 72 -22.74 2.53 7.36
CA LYS A 72 -23.01 3.81 6.70
C LYS A 72 -22.74 3.71 5.20
N LYS A 73 -23.52 4.47 4.44
CA LYS A 73 -23.22 4.64 3.01
C LYS A 73 -22.04 5.57 2.82
N ASP A 74 -21.01 5.07 2.17
CA ASP A 74 -19.87 5.82 1.69
C ASP A 74 -19.93 5.93 0.16
N THR A 75 -19.28 6.92 -0.41
CA THR A 75 -19.23 7.12 -1.85
C THR A 75 -17.77 7.25 -2.28
N PHE A 76 -17.38 6.46 -3.29
CA PHE A 76 -16.13 6.62 -4.00
C PHE A 76 -16.44 7.27 -5.35
N SER A 77 -16.13 8.54 -5.48
CA SER A 77 -16.44 9.32 -6.68
C SER A 77 -15.35 9.20 -7.75
N MET A 78 -15.67 9.61 -8.99
CA MET A 78 -14.66 9.73 -10.04
C MET A 78 -13.54 10.71 -9.65
N ASN A 79 -13.88 11.78 -8.92
CA ASN A 79 -12.87 12.71 -8.41
C ASN A 79 -11.93 12.05 -7.38
N ASP A 80 -12.45 11.17 -6.52
CA ASP A 80 -11.61 10.40 -5.58
C ASP A 80 -10.68 9.46 -6.33
N TYR A 81 -11.16 8.80 -7.40
CA TYR A 81 -10.36 7.96 -8.28
C TYR A 81 -9.23 8.75 -8.95
N GLU A 82 -9.54 9.91 -9.54
CA GLU A 82 -8.52 10.77 -10.17
C GLU A 82 -7.52 11.33 -9.15
N ASN A 83 -7.96 11.65 -7.94
CA ASN A 83 -7.08 12.06 -6.85
C ASN A 83 -6.16 10.92 -6.41
N LEU A 84 -6.66 9.69 -6.34
CA LEU A 84 -5.86 8.52 -5.99
C LEU A 84 -4.71 8.31 -6.99
N LYS A 85 -4.96 8.49 -8.28
CA LYS A 85 -3.95 8.34 -9.35
C LYS A 85 -2.76 9.29 -9.21
N LYS A 86 -2.92 10.44 -8.53
CA LYS A 86 -1.82 11.38 -8.27
C LYS A 86 -0.73 10.79 -7.38
N TYR A 87 -1.05 9.73 -6.63
CA TYR A 87 -0.11 9.00 -5.76
C TYR A 87 0.42 7.72 -6.39
N SER A 88 0.24 7.56 -7.69
CA SER A 88 0.84 6.47 -8.44
C SER A 88 2.37 6.51 -8.37
N THR A 89 2.96 5.33 -8.29
CA THR A 89 4.42 5.14 -8.28
C THR A 89 4.78 4.12 -9.35
N PRO A 90 4.71 4.47 -10.63
CA PRO A 90 4.89 3.50 -11.71
C PRO A 90 6.29 2.89 -11.74
N MET A 91 7.28 3.61 -11.18
CA MET A 91 8.67 3.16 -11.12
C MET A 91 9.27 3.42 -9.74
N LEU A 92 9.99 2.44 -9.22
CA LEU A 92 10.75 2.56 -7.97
C LEU A 92 12.14 3.12 -8.27
N THR A 93 12.49 4.24 -7.63
CA THR A 93 13.81 4.89 -7.81
C THR A 93 14.94 4.12 -7.14
N SER A 94 14.64 3.46 -6.03
CA SER A 94 15.60 2.67 -5.24
C SER A 94 14.97 1.30 -4.85
N PRO A 95 14.90 0.32 -5.76
CA PRO A 95 14.20 -0.95 -5.49
C PRO A 95 14.65 -1.66 -4.21
N LYS A 96 15.91 -1.50 -3.80
CA LYS A 96 16.46 -2.10 -2.56
C LYS A 96 15.85 -1.53 -1.28
N ASN A 97 15.24 -0.35 -1.35
CA ASN A 97 14.55 0.29 -0.22
C ASN A 97 13.12 -0.24 -0.04
N HIS A 98 12.69 -1.21 -0.83
CA HIS A 98 11.33 -1.71 -0.83
C HIS A 98 11.28 -3.19 -0.48
N PHE A 99 10.33 -3.55 0.39
CA PHE A 99 10.10 -4.92 0.81
C PHE A 99 8.63 -5.30 0.64
N LEU A 100 8.36 -6.23 -0.26
CA LEU A 100 7.04 -6.79 -0.51
C LEU A 100 6.81 -8.03 0.35
N LEU A 101 5.71 -8.03 1.09
CA LEU A 101 5.12 -9.20 1.74
C LEU A 101 3.82 -9.51 0.99
N ALA A 102 3.74 -10.64 0.28
CA ALA A 102 2.56 -10.97 -0.51
C ALA A 102 2.15 -12.44 -0.35
N GLN A 103 0.86 -12.69 -0.42
CA GLN A 103 0.26 -14.02 -0.33
C GLN A 103 -0.59 -14.31 -1.57
N GLU A 104 -0.33 -15.43 -2.25
CA GLU A 104 -1.07 -15.84 -3.47
C GLU A 104 -2.57 -16.08 -3.19
N GLY A 105 -2.91 -16.46 -1.95
CA GLY A 105 -4.28 -16.67 -1.52
C GLY A 105 -5.08 -15.39 -1.22
N ASP A 106 -4.56 -14.21 -1.54
CA ASP A 106 -5.28 -12.94 -1.42
C ASP A 106 -6.51 -12.95 -2.36
N GLU A 107 -7.71 -12.98 -1.75
CA GLU A 107 -8.98 -13.07 -2.45
C GLU A 107 -9.49 -11.70 -2.97
N VAL A 108 -8.79 -10.62 -2.61
CA VAL A 108 -9.17 -9.24 -2.97
C VAL A 108 -8.30 -8.70 -4.09
N LEU A 109 -6.99 -8.95 -4.02
CA LEU A 109 -6.00 -8.36 -4.93
C LEU A 109 -5.18 -9.45 -5.64
N ASP A 110 -5.00 -9.30 -6.93
CA ASP A 110 -4.09 -10.14 -7.70
C ASP A 110 -2.62 -9.79 -7.38
N GLN A 111 -2.01 -10.54 -6.49
CA GLN A 111 -0.64 -10.31 -6.04
C GLN A 111 0.43 -10.55 -7.10
N ARG A 112 0.08 -11.12 -8.27
CA ARG A 112 1.00 -11.19 -9.43
C ARG A 112 1.37 -9.80 -9.93
N LEU A 113 0.47 -8.83 -9.81
CA LEU A 113 0.73 -7.42 -10.14
C LEU A 113 1.74 -6.80 -9.17
N SER A 114 1.62 -7.11 -7.88
CA SER A 114 2.59 -6.68 -6.86
C SER A 114 3.96 -7.30 -7.10
N LEU A 115 4.03 -8.61 -7.39
CA LEU A 115 5.28 -9.30 -7.72
C LEU A 115 5.97 -8.69 -8.95
N LYS A 116 5.21 -8.33 -9.97
CA LYS A 116 5.73 -7.65 -11.17
C LYS A 116 6.34 -6.28 -10.83
N LYS A 117 5.64 -5.48 -10.02
CA LYS A 117 6.10 -4.15 -9.61
C LYS A 117 7.39 -4.20 -8.78
N PHE A 118 7.44 -5.10 -7.80
CA PHE A 118 8.54 -5.21 -6.86
C PHE A 118 9.61 -6.24 -7.23
N LYS A 119 9.68 -6.66 -8.50
CA LYS A 119 10.57 -7.74 -8.97
C LYS A 119 12.05 -7.59 -8.60
N ASP A 120 12.53 -6.35 -8.47
CA ASP A 120 13.92 -6.01 -8.15
C ASP A 120 14.11 -5.61 -6.67
N SER A 121 13.07 -5.80 -5.84
CA SER A 121 13.01 -5.47 -4.42
C SER A 121 13.16 -6.73 -3.55
N LYS A 122 13.26 -6.55 -2.23
CA LYS A 122 13.13 -7.68 -1.29
C LYS A 122 11.68 -8.21 -1.33
N ILE A 123 11.51 -9.52 -1.47
CA ILE A 123 10.20 -10.17 -1.54
C ILE A 123 10.11 -11.33 -0.55
N SER A 124 9.03 -11.38 0.22
CA SER A 124 8.58 -12.56 0.97
C SER A 124 7.21 -12.95 0.42
N PHE A 125 7.14 -14.07 -0.29
CA PHE A 125 5.94 -14.56 -0.95
C PHE A 125 5.55 -15.93 -0.41
N SER A 126 4.25 -16.14 -0.13
CA SER A 126 3.72 -17.45 0.22
C SER A 126 2.57 -17.85 -0.71
N LYS A 127 2.49 -19.15 -1.02
CA LYS A 127 1.45 -19.73 -1.89
C LYS A 127 0.08 -19.88 -1.21
N ARG A 128 -0.03 -19.59 0.08
CA ARG A 128 -1.25 -19.66 0.88
C ARG A 128 -1.51 -18.31 1.49
N GLY A 129 -2.53 -18.23 2.33
CA GLY A 129 -2.89 -17.04 3.08
C GLY A 129 -4.15 -16.37 2.56
N ASN A 130 -4.32 -15.10 2.86
CA ASN A 130 -5.51 -14.31 2.53
C ASN A 130 -5.15 -12.81 2.48
N HIS A 131 -6.13 -11.95 2.17
CA HIS A 131 -5.91 -10.51 2.10
C HIS A 131 -5.42 -9.90 3.42
N GLN A 132 -5.83 -10.43 4.56
CA GLN A 132 -5.41 -9.95 5.90
C GLN A 132 -3.97 -10.32 6.26
N PHE A 133 -3.31 -11.13 5.45
CA PHE A 133 -1.96 -11.65 5.62
C PHE A 133 -1.85 -12.63 6.82
N LEU A 134 -2.26 -13.87 6.60
CA LEU A 134 -2.18 -14.94 7.59
C LEU A 134 -0.72 -15.16 8.06
N GLY A 135 -0.49 -15.19 9.38
CA GLY A 135 0.84 -15.37 9.98
C GLY A 135 1.71 -14.11 9.90
N PHE A 136 1.10 -12.92 9.97
CA PHE A 136 1.83 -11.65 9.94
C PHE A 136 2.84 -11.54 11.09
N GLU A 137 2.52 -12.05 12.26
CA GLU A 137 3.37 -12.07 13.45
C GLU A 137 4.74 -12.72 13.19
N ASP A 138 4.81 -13.73 12.32
CA ASP A 138 6.04 -14.40 11.94
C ASP A 138 6.95 -13.55 11.04
N LYS A 139 6.45 -12.41 10.57
CA LYS A 139 7.16 -11.47 9.71
C LYS A 139 7.72 -10.24 10.43
N ILE A 140 7.31 -10.03 11.67
CA ILE A 140 7.63 -8.81 12.44
C ILE A 140 9.15 -8.61 12.54
N GLU A 141 9.90 -9.65 12.95
CA GLU A 141 11.37 -9.59 13.06
C GLU A 141 12.01 -9.23 11.71
N GLN A 142 11.60 -9.91 10.64
CA GLN A 142 12.10 -9.64 9.29
C GLN A 142 11.81 -8.23 8.79
N ILE A 143 10.68 -7.65 9.21
CA ILE A 143 10.29 -6.26 8.91
C ILE A 143 11.22 -5.30 9.64
N PHE A 144 11.43 -5.50 10.93
CA PHE A 144 12.34 -4.64 11.72
C PHE A 144 13.77 -4.71 11.19
N ASP A 145 14.31 -5.90 10.94
CA ASP A 145 15.66 -6.07 10.36
C ASP A 145 15.81 -5.34 9.01
N PHE A 146 14.72 -5.24 8.27
CA PHE A 146 14.76 -4.50 7.01
C PHE A 146 14.71 -3.00 7.23
N LEU A 147 13.95 -2.50 8.20
CA LEU A 147 13.74 -1.06 8.44
C LEU A 147 14.92 -0.39 9.17
N ILE A 148 15.58 -1.10 10.05
CA ILE A 148 16.74 -0.62 10.83
C ILE A 148 18.04 -1.00 10.11
#